data_bd87f6d31ea0f1ff45d69f29e808e936
#
_entry.id   bd87f6d31ea0f1ff45d69f29e808e936
#
_cell.length_a   1.000
_cell.length_b   1.000
_cell.length_c   1.000
_cell.angle_alpha   90.00
_cell.angle_beta   90.00
_cell.angle_gamma   90.00
#
_symmetry.space_group_name_H-M   'P 1'
#
loop_
_entity.id
_entity.type
_entity.pdbx_description
1 polymer ?
#
loop_
_entity_poly.entity_id
_entity_poly.type
_entity_poly.pdbx_seq_one_letter_code
_entity_poly.pdbx_strand_id
1 'polypeptide(L)'
;MKRIGLLTSGTDAPGMNALIRSVVRTAESKKIEVIGISHGYKGIIEEQFRTLGRVDTANIVGTGGTILKTSKYLPIEEEHVRKQAVENMRKAGIEGLIASGGPWSLKYLHLMSKEHNFPVVGVGAIIDNDVYGTDYTIGYDSALNTAADAIDKIRDTADSMGNVFIIEVMGSQAGYIAINVGIGCGAEYIAIPETITNIPDLHRRITTRNDNKRYIIVIGEGDEVGGGFDLAKILKDSYNIDSIVSVLGAMQKGGKPSVADRILASRLGQAAVEAMKDGNTNSMVGIINGAIHHTPLPMTFERKKILPDYLVSLSDILA
;
A
#
# COMPACT_ATOMS: atom_id res chain seq x y z
N MET A 1 -29.04 -9.80 0.95
CA MET A 1 -27.76 -10.26 1.54
C MET A 1 -27.84 -10.12 3.06
N LYS A 2 -27.53 -11.19 3.78
CA LYS A 2 -27.65 -11.25 5.24
C LYS A 2 -26.27 -11.39 5.92
N ARG A 3 -25.31 -11.98 5.23
CA ARG A 3 -23.98 -12.29 5.79
C ARG A 3 -22.87 -12.05 4.77
N ILE A 4 -21.84 -11.30 5.12
CA ILE A 4 -20.67 -11.01 4.28
C ILE A 4 -19.38 -11.43 4.96
N GLY A 5 -18.43 -11.93 4.19
CA GLY A 5 -17.05 -12.16 4.61
C GLY A 5 -16.23 -10.89 4.52
N LEU A 6 -15.26 -10.75 5.41
CA LEU A 6 -14.28 -9.65 5.40
C LEU A 6 -12.89 -10.20 5.66
N LEU A 7 -11.93 -9.92 4.78
CA LEU A 7 -10.53 -10.28 4.97
C LEU A 7 -9.57 -9.15 4.60
N THR A 8 -8.36 -9.25 5.14
CA THR A 8 -7.18 -8.49 4.73
C THR A 8 -6.16 -9.43 4.13
N SER A 9 -5.60 -9.11 2.97
CA SER A 9 -4.73 -9.99 2.18
C SER A 9 -3.44 -9.31 1.74
N GLY A 10 -2.40 -10.09 1.50
CA GLY A 10 -1.10 -9.60 1.10
C GLY A 10 -0.24 -9.17 2.29
N THR A 11 0.40 -8.02 2.21
CA THR A 11 1.08 -7.37 3.33
C THR A 11 0.13 -6.45 4.08
N ASP A 12 0.40 -6.21 5.35
CA ASP A 12 -0.37 -5.23 6.11
C ASP A 12 -0.05 -3.79 5.69
N ALA A 13 -1.00 -2.91 6.01
CA ALA A 13 -0.86 -1.47 5.80
C ALA A 13 -1.56 -0.72 6.94
N PRO A 14 -1.02 0.42 7.40
CA PRO A 14 -1.66 1.24 8.42
C PRO A 14 -3.03 1.72 7.94
N GLY A 15 -4.09 1.47 8.73
CA GLY A 15 -5.47 1.80 8.37
C GLY A 15 -6.35 0.60 8.05
N MET A 16 -5.82 -0.62 7.89
CA MET A 16 -6.64 -1.83 7.72
C MET A 16 -7.60 -2.04 8.88
N ASN A 17 -7.21 -1.75 10.12
CA ASN A 17 -8.10 -1.84 11.27
C ASN A 17 -9.23 -0.78 11.22
N ALA A 18 -8.96 0.42 10.71
CA ALA A 18 -9.99 1.43 10.49
C ALA A 18 -11.00 0.98 9.43
N LEU A 19 -10.53 0.32 8.36
CA LEU A 19 -11.38 -0.31 7.34
C LEU A 19 -12.28 -1.40 7.95
N ILE A 20 -11.71 -2.35 8.70
CA ILE A 20 -12.45 -3.43 9.36
C ILE A 20 -13.55 -2.83 10.25
N ARG A 21 -13.20 -1.84 11.07
CA ARG A 21 -14.17 -1.15 11.93
C ARG A 21 -15.30 -0.52 11.12
N SER A 22 -14.98 0.16 10.03
CA SER A 22 -15.98 0.82 9.18
C SER A 22 -16.92 -0.19 8.52
N VAL A 23 -16.39 -1.27 7.94
CA VAL A 23 -17.19 -2.35 7.36
C VAL A 23 -18.15 -2.94 8.38
N VAL A 24 -17.66 -3.32 9.58
CA VAL A 24 -18.49 -3.93 10.62
C VAL A 24 -19.61 -3.00 11.06
N ARG A 25 -19.31 -1.73 11.33
CA ARG A 25 -20.30 -0.77 11.81
C ARG A 25 -21.33 -0.39 10.76
N THR A 26 -20.90 -0.27 9.50
CA THR A 26 -21.81 0.01 8.38
C THR A 26 -22.71 -1.20 8.12
N ALA A 27 -22.17 -2.41 8.09
CA ALA A 27 -22.94 -3.64 7.89
C ALA A 27 -24.00 -3.82 8.99
N GLU A 28 -23.62 -3.61 10.26
CA GLU A 28 -24.55 -3.65 11.38
C GLU A 28 -25.72 -2.66 11.21
N SER A 29 -25.44 -1.42 10.78
CA SER A 29 -26.49 -0.43 10.50
C SER A 29 -27.46 -0.84 9.39
N LYS A 30 -27.02 -1.74 8.52
CA LYS A 30 -27.82 -2.32 7.41
C LYS A 30 -28.39 -3.72 7.78
N LYS A 31 -28.20 -4.19 9.03
CA LYS A 31 -28.61 -5.52 9.51
C LYS A 31 -27.94 -6.68 8.73
N ILE A 32 -26.69 -6.49 8.34
CA ILE A 32 -25.83 -7.47 7.69
C ILE A 32 -24.80 -7.97 8.71
N GLU A 33 -24.70 -9.29 8.88
CA GLU A 33 -23.67 -9.91 9.71
C GLU A 33 -22.32 -9.92 8.99
N VAL A 34 -21.23 -9.64 9.71
CA VAL A 34 -19.87 -9.67 9.18
C VAL A 34 -19.12 -10.86 9.77
N ILE A 35 -18.61 -11.72 8.90
CA ILE A 35 -17.70 -12.80 9.25
C ILE A 35 -16.27 -12.37 8.92
N GLY A 36 -15.47 -12.12 9.94
CA GLY A 36 -14.06 -11.88 9.79
C GLY A 36 -13.32 -13.17 9.48
N ILE A 37 -12.45 -13.13 8.48
CA ILE A 37 -11.65 -14.24 8.00
C ILE A 37 -10.20 -13.93 8.35
N SER A 38 -9.61 -14.73 9.26
CA SER A 38 -8.23 -14.51 9.71
C SER A 38 -7.22 -15.04 8.70
N HIS A 39 -6.05 -14.37 8.57
CA HIS A 39 -4.96 -14.77 7.67
C HIS A 39 -5.31 -14.74 6.16
N GLY A 40 -6.20 -13.85 5.74
CA GLY A 40 -6.53 -13.64 4.33
C GLY A 40 -7.08 -14.87 3.63
N TYR A 41 -6.64 -15.13 2.40
CA TYR A 41 -7.12 -16.28 1.61
C TYR A 41 -6.81 -17.63 2.26
N LYS A 42 -5.69 -17.77 2.99
CA LYS A 42 -5.37 -18.95 3.76
C LYS A 42 -6.49 -19.31 4.74
N GLY A 43 -6.99 -18.31 5.43
CA GLY A 43 -8.05 -18.50 6.43
C GLY A 43 -9.39 -18.95 5.85
N ILE A 44 -9.65 -18.68 4.55
CA ILE A 44 -10.85 -19.24 3.89
C ILE A 44 -10.71 -20.78 3.75
N ILE A 45 -9.52 -21.24 3.37
CA ILE A 45 -9.25 -22.67 3.19
C ILE A 45 -9.25 -23.41 4.53
N GLU A 46 -8.68 -22.79 5.57
CA GLU A 46 -8.62 -23.32 6.92
C GLU A 46 -9.89 -23.05 7.75
N GLU A 47 -10.92 -22.45 7.13
CA GLU A 47 -12.21 -22.10 7.76
C GLU A 47 -12.06 -21.27 9.06
N GLN A 48 -11.06 -20.36 9.08
CA GLN A 48 -10.79 -19.48 10.23
C GLN A 48 -11.78 -18.31 10.28
N PHE A 49 -13.03 -18.62 10.50
CA PHE A 49 -14.17 -17.71 10.48
C PHE A 49 -14.58 -17.31 11.90
N ARG A 50 -14.84 -16.02 12.11
CA ARG A 50 -15.44 -15.53 13.35
C ARG A 50 -16.40 -14.38 13.08
N THR A 51 -17.52 -14.33 13.78
CA THR A 51 -18.42 -13.16 13.72
C THR A 51 -17.74 -11.93 14.32
N LEU A 52 -17.87 -10.79 13.64
CA LEU A 52 -17.35 -9.50 14.10
C LEU A 52 -18.49 -8.57 14.47
N GLY A 53 -18.42 -8.01 15.68
CA GLY A 53 -19.35 -7.01 16.18
C GLY A 53 -18.66 -5.73 16.65
N ARG A 54 -19.44 -4.84 17.27
CA ARG A 54 -18.95 -3.55 17.80
C ARG A 54 -17.85 -3.73 18.85
N VAL A 55 -17.94 -4.77 19.66
CA VAL A 55 -16.96 -5.05 20.72
C VAL A 55 -15.61 -5.41 20.11
N ASP A 56 -15.59 -6.28 19.10
CA ASP A 56 -14.37 -6.71 18.41
C ASP A 56 -13.64 -5.55 17.71
N THR A 57 -14.40 -4.54 17.31
CA THR A 57 -13.91 -3.38 16.58
C THR A 57 -13.80 -2.10 17.42
N ALA A 58 -13.93 -2.23 18.76
CA ALA A 58 -13.71 -1.14 19.67
C ALA A 58 -12.20 -0.77 19.70
N ASN A 59 -11.91 0.53 19.73
CA ASN A 59 -10.56 1.09 19.91
C ASN A 59 -9.49 0.68 18.88
N ILE A 60 -9.85 0.03 17.75
CA ILE A 60 -8.87 -0.40 16.73
C ILE A 60 -8.57 0.65 15.66
N VAL A 61 -9.33 1.74 15.56
CA VAL A 61 -9.21 2.75 14.49
C VAL A 61 -7.81 3.37 14.42
N GLY A 62 -7.13 3.49 15.53
CA GLY A 62 -5.79 4.07 15.65
C GLY A 62 -4.67 3.05 15.79
N THR A 63 -4.96 1.75 15.67
CA THR A 63 -3.95 0.70 15.79
C THR A 63 -3.43 0.27 14.43
N GLY A 64 -2.10 0.09 14.32
CA GLY A 64 -1.47 -0.46 13.12
C GLY A 64 -1.73 -1.96 12.95
N GLY A 65 -1.25 -2.50 11.83
CA GLY A 65 -1.50 -3.89 11.45
C GLY A 65 -2.97 -4.20 11.20
N THR A 66 -3.36 -5.44 11.39
CA THR A 66 -4.74 -5.90 11.20
C THR A 66 -5.13 -6.94 12.24
N ILE A 67 -6.31 -6.79 12.86
CA ILE A 67 -6.87 -7.76 13.82
C ILE A 67 -7.26 -9.08 13.16
N LEU A 68 -7.44 -9.09 11.83
CA LEU A 68 -7.73 -10.29 11.05
C LEU A 68 -6.46 -11.01 10.61
N LYS A 69 -5.27 -10.45 10.90
CA LYS A 69 -4.02 -10.95 10.33
C LYS A 69 -4.04 -10.94 8.81
N THR A 70 -2.91 -11.16 8.19
CA THR A 70 -2.80 -11.23 6.74
C THR A 70 -1.77 -12.28 6.35
N SER A 71 -1.84 -12.76 5.12
CA SER A 71 -0.84 -13.64 4.54
C SER A 71 -0.83 -13.54 3.02
N LYS A 72 0.32 -13.75 2.40
CA LYS A 72 0.44 -14.04 0.98
C LYS A 72 0.33 -15.55 0.82
N TYR A 73 -0.83 -16.02 0.37
CA TYR A 73 -1.15 -17.45 0.24
C TYR A 73 -1.10 -17.87 -1.24
N LEU A 74 0.06 -18.31 -1.71
CA LEU A 74 0.30 -18.64 -3.11
C LEU A 74 -0.65 -19.73 -3.67
N PRO A 75 -1.08 -20.77 -2.91
CA PRO A 75 -2.00 -21.75 -3.46
C PRO A 75 -3.33 -21.20 -4.00
N ILE A 76 -3.73 -19.95 -3.64
CA ILE A 76 -4.92 -19.30 -4.23
C ILE A 76 -4.80 -19.08 -5.75
N GLU A 77 -3.59 -19.20 -6.31
CA GLU A 77 -3.33 -19.09 -7.74
C GLU A 77 -3.94 -20.28 -8.52
N GLU A 78 -4.19 -21.38 -7.86
CA GLU A 78 -4.80 -22.56 -8.43
C GLU A 78 -6.34 -22.47 -8.42
N GLU A 79 -6.98 -22.80 -9.57
CA GLU A 79 -8.43 -22.71 -9.71
C GLU A 79 -9.18 -23.61 -8.73
N HIS A 80 -8.67 -24.84 -8.49
CA HIS A 80 -9.29 -25.76 -7.55
C HIS A 80 -9.29 -25.26 -6.10
N VAL A 81 -8.25 -24.48 -5.71
CA VAL A 81 -8.17 -23.86 -4.39
C VAL A 81 -9.19 -22.71 -4.28
N ARG A 82 -9.35 -21.91 -5.34
CA ARG A 82 -10.39 -20.87 -5.38
C ARG A 82 -11.80 -21.46 -5.32
N LYS A 83 -12.03 -22.59 -6.00
CA LYS A 83 -13.29 -23.34 -5.91
C LYS A 83 -13.57 -23.77 -4.48
N GLN A 84 -12.60 -24.42 -3.82
CA GLN A 84 -12.71 -24.82 -2.42
C GLN A 84 -12.99 -23.61 -1.52
N ALA A 85 -12.30 -22.48 -1.74
CA ALA A 85 -12.51 -21.27 -0.97
C ALA A 85 -13.97 -20.78 -1.05
N VAL A 86 -14.54 -20.74 -2.26
CA VAL A 86 -15.93 -20.31 -2.45
C VAL A 86 -16.91 -21.32 -1.83
N GLU A 87 -16.66 -22.62 -1.94
CA GLU A 87 -17.46 -23.65 -1.31
C GLU A 87 -17.46 -23.54 0.22
N ASN A 88 -16.30 -23.30 0.84
CA ASN A 88 -16.17 -23.11 2.28
C ASN A 88 -16.95 -21.88 2.76
N MET A 89 -16.85 -20.77 2.03
CA MET A 89 -17.63 -19.56 2.34
C MET A 89 -19.13 -19.80 2.22
N ARG A 90 -19.59 -20.47 1.16
CA ARG A 90 -21.01 -20.82 0.99
C ARG A 90 -21.53 -21.74 2.10
N LYS A 91 -20.76 -22.75 2.52
CA LYS A 91 -21.09 -23.62 3.66
C LYS A 91 -21.23 -22.83 4.96
N ALA A 92 -20.40 -21.81 5.16
CA ALA A 92 -20.48 -20.89 6.29
C ALA A 92 -21.62 -19.85 6.18
N GLY A 93 -22.42 -19.92 5.09
CA GLY A 93 -23.52 -18.98 4.84
C GLY A 93 -23.05 -17.59 4.45
N ILE A 94 -21.82 -17.41 4.02
CA ILE A 94 -21.27 -16.15 3.52
C ILE A 94 -21.77 -15.96 2.08
N GLU A 95 -22.46 -14.86 1.84
CA GLU A 95 -23.13 -14.56 0.55
C GLU A 95 -22.31 -13.63 -0.35
N GLY A 96 -21.24 -13.01 0.17
CA GLY A 96 -20.30 -12.16 -0.57
C GLY A 96 -19.06 -11.86 0.25
N LEU A 97 -17.99 -11.41 -0.40
CA LEU A 97 -16.70 -11.16 0.22
C LEU A 97 -16.22 -9.73 -0.04
N ILE A 98 -15.88 -9.01 1.02
CA ILE A 98 -15.10 -7.78 0.96
C ILE A 98 -13.65 -8.13 1.27
N ALA A 99 -12.73 -7.82 0.36
CA ALA A 99 -11.31 -8.08 0.56
C ALA A 99 -10.47 -6.82 0.33
N SER A 100 -9.52 -6.57 1.24
CA SER A 100 -8.56 -5.48 1.06
C SER A 100 -7.16 -6.00 0.80
N GLY A 101 -6.41 -5.28 -0.05
CA GLY A 101 -5.03 -5.60 -0.39
C GLY A 101 -4.54 -4.85 -1.63
N GLY A 102 -3.38 -5.25 -2.14
CA GLY A 102 -2.79 -4.73 -3.37
C GLY A 102 -3.27 -5.46 -4.63
N PRO A 103 -2.66 -5.16 -5.81
CA PRO A 103 -3.08 -5.71 -7.10
C PRO A 103 -3.16 -7.23 -7.14
N TRP A 104 -2.19 -7.93 -6.54
CA TRP A 104 -2.19 -9.40 -6.44
C TRP A 104 -3.44 -9.92 -5.72
N SER A 105 -3.81 -9.33 -4.59
CA SER A 105 -4.99 -9.73 -3.82
C SER A 105 -6.29 -9.49 -4.60
N LEU A 106 -6.38 -8.34 -5.28
CA LEU A 106 -7.55 -7.97 -6.09
C LEU A 106 -7.72 -8.87 -7.31
N LYS A 107 -6.62 -9.36 -7.91
CA LYS A 107 -6.65 -10.33 -9.01
C LYS A 107 -7.34 -11.62 -8.59
N TYR A 108 -6.97 -12.21 -7.46
CA TYR A 108 -7.57 -13.49 -7.03
C TYR A 108 -8.98 -13.30 -6.49
N LEU A 109 -9.30 -12.13 -5.93
CA LEU A 109 -10.67 -11.75 -5.62
C LEU A 109 -11.56 -11.74 -6.89
N HIS A 110 -11.05 -11.13 -7.97
CA HIS A 110 -11.73 -11.14 -9.28
C HIS A 110 -11.95 -12.56 -9.82
N LEU A 111 -10.89 -13.40 -9.81
CA LEU A 111 -10.98 -14.76 -10.33
C LEU A 111 -12.02 -15.59 -9.57
N MET A 112 -12.10 -15.47 -8.25
CA MET A 112 -13.16 -16.13 -7.45
C MET A 112 -14.56 -15.69 -7.89
N SER A 113 -14.75 -14.41 -8.17
CA SER A 113 -16.03 -13.89 -8.68
C SER A 113 -16.34 -14.42 -10.07
N LYS A 114 -15.39 -14.34 -10.99
CA LYS A 114 -15.55 -14.72 -12.40
C LYS A 114 -15.80 -16.22 -12.58
N GLU A 115 -15.02 -17.04 -11.89
CA GLU A 115 -15.06 -18.51 -12.04
C GLU A 115 -16.27 -19.16 -11.35
N HIS A 116 -16.74 -18.55 -10.25
CA HIS A 116 -17.74 -19.18 -9.39
C HIS A 116 -19.00 -18.34 -9.17
N ASN A 117 -19.13 -17.22 -9.88
CA ASN A 117 -20.24 -16.27 -9.71
C ASN A 117 -20.49 -15.92 -8.24
N PHE A 118 -19.41 -15.56 -7.53
CA PHE A 118 -19.46 -15.18 -6.11
C PHE A 118 -19.32 -13.66 -5.96
N PRO A 119 -20.25 -12.99 -5.26
CA PRO A 119 -20.21 -11.53 -5.11
C PRO A 119 -18.97 -11.08 -4.34
N VAL A 120 -18.19 -10.15 -4.91
CA VAL A 120 -17.00 -9.62 -4.28
C VAL A 120 -16.88 -8.11 -4.44
N VAL A 121 -16.29 -7.44 -3.44
CA VAL A 121 -15.88 -6.04 -3.51
C VAL A 121 -14.45 -5.90 -2.99
N GLY A 122 -13.61 -5.25 -3.78
CA GLY A 122 -12.22 -4.96 -3.43
C GLY A 122 -12.04 -3.60 -2.76
N VAL A 123 -11.01 -3.48 -1.92
CA VAL A 123 -10.54 -2.20 -1.36
C VAL A 123 -9.03 -2.14 -1.47
N GLY A 124 -8.50 -1.10 -2.10
CA GLY A 124 -7.04 -0.88 -2.22
C GLY A 124 -6.42 -0.56 -0.86
N ALA A 125 -5.59 -1.48 -0.33
CA ALA A 125 -4.87 -1.30 0.93
C ALA A 125 -3.43 -1.84 0.77
N ILE A 126 -2.52 -0.95 0.45
CA ILE A 126 -1.09 -1.18 0.22
C ILE A 126 -0.37 0.16 0.26
N ILE A 127 0.83 0.21 0.83
CA ILE A 127 1.57 1.46 0.98
C ILE A 127 2.16 1.98 -0.33
N ASP A 128 2.38 1.12 -1.33
CA ASP A 128 3.04 1.48 -2.61
C ASP A 128 2.18 2.39 -3.51
N ASN A 129 0.89 2.51 -3.22
CA ASN A 129 -0.08 3.32 -3.97
C ASN A 129 -0.16 3.01 -5.48
N ASP A 130 0.11 1.77 -5.86
CA ASP A 130 0.23 1.28 -7.24
C ASP A 130 -1.06 0.70 -7.83
N VAL A 131 -2.18 0.74 -7.10
CA VAL A 131 -3.47 0.22 -7.53
C VAL A 131 -4.17 1.20 -8.46
N TYR A 132 -4.45 0.76 -9.70
CA TYR A 132 -5.24 1.57 -10.64
C TYR A 132 -6.69 1.74 -10.17
N GLY A 133 -7.25 2.95 -10.37
CA GLY A 133 -8.64 3.24 -10.06
C GLY A 133 -8.88 3.88 -8.69
N THR A 134 -7.82 4.32 -8.04
CA THR A 134 -7.89 5.15 -6.84
C THR A 134 -6.72 6.13 -6.78
N ASP A 135 -6.94 7.35 -6.30
CA ASP A 135 -5.87 8.33 -6.08
C ASP A 135 -4.95 7.88 -4.95
N TYR A 136 -5.54 7.33 -3.87
CA TYR A 136 -4.83 6.88 -2.68
C TYR A 136 -5.28 5.49 -2.27
N THR A 137 -4.31 4.64 -1.90
CA THR A 137 -4.53 3.37 -1.21
C THR A 137 -4.39 3.56 0.30
N ILE A 138 -5.12 2.75 1.07
CA ILE A 138 -5.03 2.76 2.54
C ILE A 138 -3.60 2.37 2.95
N GLY A 139 -2.97 3.20 3.79
CA GLY A 139 -1.63 3.01 4.32
C GLY A 139 -0.55 3.85 3.64
N TYR A 140 -0.83 4.40 2.47
CA TYR A 140 0.14 5.20 1.71
C TYR A 140 0.53 6.48 2.45
N ASP A 141 -0.43 7.30 2.89
CA ASP A 141 -0.14 8.53 3.62
C ASP A 141 0.63 8.27 4.92
N SER A 142 0.30 7.20 5.63
CA SER A 142 1.03 6.79 6.84
C SER A 142 2.47 6.40 6.53
N ALA A 143 2.70 5.71 5.42
CA ALA A 143 4.05 5.33 4.99
C ALA A 143 4.89 6.56 4.62
N LEU A 144 4.30 7.56 3.94
CA LEU A 144 4.95 8.83 3.66
C LEU A 144 5.37 9.53 4.95
N ASN A 145 4.47 9.65 5.93
CA ASN A 145 4.77 10.30 7.22
C ASN A 145 5.86 9.55 8.01
N THR A 146 5.86 8.22 7.97
CA THR A 146 6.91 7.40 8.61
C THR A 146 8.27 7.63 7.95
N ALA A 147 8.31 7.66 6.62
CA ALA A 147 9.55 7.90 5.90
C ALA A 147 10.05 9.34 6.09
N ALA A 148 9.15 10.34 6.08
CA ALA A 148 9.50 11.73 6.34
C ALA A 148 10.11 11.92 7.73
N ASP A 149 9.49 11.36 8.78
CA ASP A 149 10.04 11.40 10.16
C ASP A 149 11.44 10.77 10.26
N ALA A 150 11.69 9.70 9.50
CA ALA A 150 13.01 9.07 9.44
C ALA A 150 14.03 9.94 8.70
N ILE A 151 13.65 10.53 7.55
CA ILE A 151 14.52 11.39 6.75
C ILE A 151 14.89 12.65 7.53
N ASP A 152 13.96 13.27 8.24
CA ASP A 152 14.23 14.46 9.04
C ASP A 152 15.26 14.18 10.15
N LYS A 153 15.17 13.03 10.82
CA LYS A 153 16.18 12.60 11.81
C LYS A 153 17.55 12.33 11.19
N ILE A 154 17.57 11.69 10.00
CA ILE A 154 18.83 11.44 9.25
C ILE A 154 19.44 12.77 8.81
N ARG A 155 18.62 13.74 8.42
CA ARG A 155 19.05 15.07 8.00
C ARG A 155 19.86 15.79 9.08
N ASP A 156 19.41 15.77 10.34
CA ASP A 156 20.14 16.36 11.46
C ASP A 156 21.55 15.78 11.60
N THR A 157 21.67 14.45 11.40
CA THR A 157 22.97 13.76 11.42
C THR A 157 23.79 14.11 10.17
N ALA A 158 23.16 14.17 9.00
CA ALA A 158 23.82 14.50 7.75
C ALA A 158 24.41 15.92 7.78
N ASP A 159 23.69 16.88 8.37
CA ASP A 159 24.17 18.26 8.57
C ASP A 159 25.41 18.31 9.47
N SER A 160 25.45 17.46 10.50
CA SER A 160 26.58 17.39 11.44
C SER A 160 27.82 16.76 10.84
N MET A 161 27.67 15.79 9.93
CA MET A 161 28.77 14.99 9.36
C MET A 161 29.28 15.52 8.01
N GLY A 162 28.43 16.22 7.24
CA GLY A 162 28.78 16.69 5.89
C GLY A 162 28.91 15.59 4.85
N ASN A 163 28.25 14.43 5.04
CA ASN A 163 28.35 13.26 4.17
C ASN A 163 27.17 13.13 3.20
N VAL A 164 27.34 12.24 2.20
CA VAL A 164 26.27 11.79 1.33
C VAL A 164 25.48 10.71 2.06
N PHE A 165 24.16 10.87 2.14
CA PHE A 165 23.24 9.87 2.70
C PHE A 165 22.30 9.35 1.62
N ILE A 166 22.15 8.04 1.55
CA ILE A 166 21.24 7.35 0.64
C ILE A 166 20.16 6.71 1.50
N ILE A 167 18.90 7.10 1.28
CA ILE A 167 17.76 6.61 2.03
C ILE A 167 16.89 5.79 1.09
N GLU A 168 16.87 4.48 1.30
CA GLU A 168 16.04 3.56 0.54
C GLU A 168 14.66 3.45 1.17
N VAL A 169 13.63 3.70 0.35
CA VAL A 169 12.22 3.58 0.71
C VAL A 169 11.55 2.46 -0.07
N MET A 170 10.42 1.95 0.43
CA MET A 170 9.63 0.94 -0.26
C MET A 170 9.01 1.48 -1.54
N GLY A 171 8.62 0.57 -2.44
CA GLY A 171 8.05 0.87 -3.75
C GLY A 171 8.79 0.14 -4.86
N SER A 172 8.61 -1.21 -4.94
CA SER A 172 9.35 -2.04 -5.90
C SER A 172 8.87 -1.91 -7.35
N GLN A 173 7.63 -1.47 -7.56
CA GLN A 173 7.01 -1.35 -8.89
C GLN A 173 6.60 0.08 -9.22
N ALA A 174 6.63 0.98 -8.23
CA ALA A 174 6.18 2.36 -8.38
C ALA A 174 6.88 3.27 -7.37
N GLY A 175 7.41 4.38 -7.85
CA GLY A 175 8.19 5.36 -7.08
C GLY A 175 7.34 6.38 -6.29
N TYR A 176 6.06 6.10 -6.04
CA TYR A 176 5.17 7.06 -5.36
C TYR A 176 5.68 7.48 -3.98
N ILE A 177 6.23 6.54 -3.19
CA ILE A 177 6.79 6.88 -1.87
C ILE A 177 8.05 7.72 -2.05
N ALA A 178 9.00 7.25 -2.86
CA ALA A 178 10.28 7.92 -3.06
C ALA A 178 10.11 9.36 -3.55
N ILE A 179 9.27 9.58 -4.56
CA ILE A 179 9.11 10.93 -5.14
C ILE A 179 8.40 11.88 -4.17
N ASN A 180 7.31 11.44 -3.52
CA ASN A 180 6.57 12.34 -2.63
C ASN A 180 7.35 12.64 -1.34
N VAL A 181 8.03 11.66 -0.77
CA VAL A 181 8.87 11.86 0.41
C VAL A 181 10.12 12.66 0.06
N GLY A 182 10.77 12.36 -1.08
CA GLY A 182 11.94 13.10 -1.53
C GLY A 182 11.64 14.57 -1.73
N ILE A 183 10.55 14.91 -2.44
CA ILE A 183 10.09 16.30 -2.60
C ILE A 183 9.72 16.90 -1.24
N GLY A 184 8.90 16.20 -0.45
CA GLY A 184 8.40 16.71 0.83
C GLY A 184 9.47 16.98 1.87
N CYS A 185 10.57 16.21 1.84
CA CYS A 185 11.72 16.38 2.72
C CYS A 185 12.88 17.16 2.07
N GLY A 186 12.74 17.62 0.82
CA GLY A 186 13.80 18.38 0.13
C GLY A 186 15.08 17.57 -0.07
N ALA A 187 14.94 16.34 -0.60
CA ALA A 187 16.07 15.54 -1.03
C ALA A 187 16.76 16.18 -2.25
N GLU A 188 18.07 16.10 -2.29
CA GLU A 188 18.87 16.68 -3.39
C GLU A 188 18.90 15.78 -4.63
N TYR A 189 18.49 14.52 -4.51
CA TYR A 189 18.27 13.60 -5.64
C TYR A 189 17.21 12.57 -5.29
N ILE A 190 16.37 12.23 -6.26
CA ILE A 190 15.30 11.23 -6.08
C ILE A 190 15.41 10.23 -7.24
N ALA A 191 15.65 8.96 -6.90
CA ALA A 191 15.72 7.85 -7.85
C ALA A 191 14.46 6.99 -7.72
N ILE A 192 13.79 6.74 -8.86
CA ILE A 192 12.50 6.02 -8.90
C ILE A 192 12.47 5.01 -10.04
N PRO A 193 11.74 3.91 -9.92
CA PRO A 193 11.67 2.86 -10.95
C PRO A 193 11.14 3.32 -12.31
N GLU A 194 10.45 4.46 -12.37
CA GLU A 194 9.87 4.99 -13.60
C GLU A 194 10.87 5.74 -14.49
N THR A 195 12.03 6.13 -13.96
CA THR A 195 13.04 6.92 -14.68
C THR A 195 14.41 6.26 -14.57
N ILE A 196 15.28 6.51 -15.57
CA ILE A 196 16.66 6.04 -15.54
C ILE A 196 17.48 6.95 -14.64
N THR A 197 18.15 6.35 -13.65
CA THR A 197 19.03 7.07 -12.73
C THR A 197 20.32 7.48 -13.41
N ASN A 198 20.50 8.78 -13.63
CA ASN A 198 21.67 9.34 -14.30
C ASN A 198 22.86 9.50 -13.33
N ILE A 199 23.67 8.46 -13.19
CA ILE A 199 24.83 8.44 -12.28
C ILE A 199 25.85 9.56 -12.58
N PRO A 200 26.25 9.85 -13.84
CA PRO A 200 27.10 11.00 -14.16
C PRO A 200 26.53 12.34 -13.70
N ASP A 201 25.23 12.56 -13.87
CA ASP A 201 24.58 13.80 -13.42
C ASP A 201 24.52 13.86 -11.88
N LEU A 202 24.21 12.76 -11.22
CA LEU A 202 24.25 12.65 -9.76
C LEU A 202 25.65 13.00 -9.22
N HIS A 203 26.70 12.41 -9.80
CA HIS A 203 28.08 12.73 -9.44
C HIS A 203 28.37 14.23 -9.62
N ARG A 204 27.99 14.82 -10.76
CA ARG A 204 28.17 16.25 -11.03
C ARG A 204 27.45 17.09 -9.97
N ARG A 205 26.21 16.77 -9.63
CA ARG A 205 25.43 17.51 -8.60
C ARG A 205 26.08 17.43 -7.23
N ILE A 206 26.60 16.28 -6.83
CA ILE A 206 27.32 16.11 -5.55
C ILE A 206 28.59 16.96 -5.52
N THR A 207 29.38 17.00 -6.61
CA THR A 207 30.71 17.61 -6.63
C THR A 207 30.71 19.10 -6.94
N THR A 208 29.70 19.64 -7.62
CA THR A 208 29.60 21.08 -7.95
C THR A 208 29.11 21.95 -6.80
N ARG A 209 28.62 21.36 -5.71
CA ARG A 209 28.25 22.11 -4.51
C ARG A 209 29.48 22.66 -3.78
N ASN A 210 29.54 23.98 -3.63
CA ASN A 210 30.66 24.70 -2.99
C ASN A 210 30.56 24.78 -1.47
N ASP A 211 29.62 24.11 -0.81
CA ASP A 211 29.26 24.41 0.58
C ASP A 211 29.60 23.30 1.59
N ASN A 212 30.29 22.23 1.18
CA ASN A 212 30.64 21.07 2.06
C ASN A 212 29.44 20.57 2.92
N LYS A 213 28.22 20.78 2.43
CA LYS A 213 27.01 20.38 3.13
C LYS A 213 26.60 18.96 2.75
N ARG A 214 25.70 18.40 3.59
CA ARG A 214 25.03 17.13 3.34
C ARG A 214 24.49 16.97 1.92
N TYR A 215 24.37 15.76 1.48
CA TYR A 215 23.64 15.40 0.27
C TYR A 215 22.72 14.23 0.56
N ILE A 216 21.42 14.42 0.45
CA ILE A 216 20.42 13.39 0.70
C ILE A 216 19.86 12.88 -0.61
N ILE A 217 20.00 11.58 -0.82
CA ILE A 217 19.46 10.84 -1.95
C ILE A 217 18.32 9.98 -1.41
N VAL A 218 17.13 10.09 -1.98
CA VAL A 218 16.03 9.15 -1.72
C VAL A 218 15.91 8.22 -2.92
N ILE A 219 15.93 6.91 -2.67
CA ILE A 219 15.84 5.89 -3.72
C ILE A 219 14.71 4.90 -3.40
N GLY A 220 13.88 4.57 -4.40
CA GLY A 220 12.92 3.49 -4.30
C GLY A 220 13.60 2.12 -4.43
N GLU A 221 13.16 1.13 -3.65
CA GLU A 221 13.75 -0.24 -3.66
C GLU A 221 13.69 -0.94 -5.02
N GLY A 222 12.92 -0.43 -5.98
CA GLY A 222 12.76 -0.98 -7.33
C GLY A 222 13.46 -0.19 -8.43
N ASP A 223 14.34 0.75 -8.07
CA ASP A 223 15.15 1.49 -9.03
C ASP A 223 16.07 0.56 -9.83
N GLU A 224 16.37 0.88 -11.11
CA GLU A 224 17.14 0.00 -11.99
C GLU A 224 18.61 -0.14 -11.59
N VAL A 225 19.14 0.78 -10.81
CA VAL A 225 20.53 0.65 -10.30
C VAL A 225 20.64 -0.36 -9.14
N GLY A 226 19.52 -0.90 -8.68
CA GLY A 226 19.39 -1.69 -7.47
C GLY A 226 18.97 -0.82 -6.28
N GLY A 227 19.17 -1.30 -5.07
CA GLY A 227 18.82 -0.52 -3.87
C GLY A 227 19.91 0.47 -3.46
N GLY A 228 19.74 1.06 -2.28
CA GLY A 228 20.67 2.06 -1.75
C GLY A 228 22.10 1.57 -1.59
N PHE A 229 22.31 0.30 -1.28
CA PHE A 229 23.65 -0.28 -1.18
C PHE A 229 24.35 -0.42 -2.55
N ASP A 230 23.59 -0.75 -3.61
CA ASP A 230 24.14 -0.84 -4.96
C ASP A 230 24.53 0.53 -5.48
N LEU A 231 23.68 1.55 -5.25
CA LEU A 231 24.01 2.94 -5.57
C LEU A 231 25.24 3.42 -4.81
N ALA A 232 25.33 3.12 -3.51
CA ALA A 232 26.51 3.47 -2.71
C ALA A 232 27.79 2.85 -3.25
N LYS A 233 27.74 1.58 -3.67
CA LYS A 233 28.85 0.88 -4.29
C LYS A 233 29.27 1.52 -5.62
N ILE A 234 28.32 1.87 -6.47
CA ILE A 234 28.58 2.56 -7.76
C ILE A 234 29.28 3.90 -7.50
N LEU A 235 28.79 4.71 -6.56
CA LEU A 235 29.40 6.00 -6.20
C LEU A 235 30.80 5.83 -5.66
N LYS A 236 31.06 4.79 -4.84
CA LYS A 236 32.39 4.51 -4.30
C LYS A 236 33.37 4.04 -5.38
N ASP A 237 32.96 3.03 -6.17
CA ASP A 237 33.85 2.37 -7.14
C ASP A 237 34.20 3.29 -8.32
N SER A 238 33.22 4.08 -8.80
CA SER A 238 33.38 4.90 -10.00
C SER A 238 33.92 6.31 -9.71
N TYR A 239 33.59 6.88 -8.53
CA TYR A 239 33.84 8.28 -8.24
C TYR A 239 34.55 8.52 -6.89
N ASN A 240 34.87 7.47 -6.15
CA ASN A 240 35.47 7.53 -4.80
C ASN A 240 34.66 8.39 -3.80
N ILE A 241 33.32 8.37 -3.94
CA ILE A 241 32.39 9.06 -3.02
C ILE A 241 31.93 8.06 -1.96
N ASP A 242 32.21 8.36 -0.69
CA ASP A 242 31.69 7.62 0.44
C ASP A 242 30.26 8.08 0.75
N SER A 243 29.38 7.13 1.03
CA SER A 243 27.99 7.41 1.39
C SER A 243 27.51 6.50 2.53
N ILE A 244 26.53 6.98 3.28
CA ILE A 244 25.90 6.25 4.38
C ILE A 244 24.50 5.83 3.92
N VAL A 245 24.23 4.53 3.98
CA VAL A 245 22.96 3.96 3.53
C VAL A 245 22.04 3.68 4.70
N SER A 246 20.77 4.09 4.58
CA SER A 246 19.70 3.78 5.50
C SER A 246 18.54 3.16 4.75
N VAL A 247 18.24 1.87 4.98
CA VAL A 247 17.10 1.17 4.38
C VAL A 247 15.93 1.21 5.36
N LEU A 248 14.85 1.92 5.02
CA LEU A 248 13.69 2.04 5.89
C LEU A 248 12.82 0.77 5.91
N GLY A 249 12.69 0.09 4.77
CA GLY A 249 12.05 -1.21 4.66
C GLY A 249 10.71 -1.32 5.37
N ALA A 250 10.49 -2.42 6.06
CA ALA A 250 9.20 -2.79 6.66
C ALA A 250 8.69 -1.84 7.75
N MET A 251 9.51 -0.94 8.31
CA MET A 251 9.01 0.04 9.28
C MET A 251 7.95 0.98 8.68
N GLN A 252 7.96 1.17 7.36
CA GLN A 252 6.96 1.98 6.65
C GLN A 252 5.57 1.32 6.61
N LYS A 253 5.47 0.00 6.83
CA LYS A 253 4.20 -0.75 6.90
C LYS A 253 3.56 -0.72 8.27
N GLY A 254 4.33 -0.38 9.29
CA GLY A 254 3.90 -0.42 10.69
C GLY A 254 3.41 0.93 11.21
N GLY A 255 3.11 0.92 12.50
CA GLY A 255 2.76 2.14 13.22
C GLY A 255 1.29 2.52 13.18
N LYS A 256 0.98 3.62 13.85
CA LYS A 256 -0.38 4.16 13.92
C LYS A 256 -0.74 4.80 12.57
N PRO A 257 -1.92 4.49 11.99
CA PRO A 257 -2.36 5.17 10.78
C PRO A 257 -2.54 6.66 11.00
N SER A 258 -2.17 7.45 9.99
CA SER A 258 -2.44 8.88 9.94
C SER A 258 -3.95 9.17 9.97
N VAL A 259 -4.33 10.40 10.27
CA VAL A 259 -5.75 10.80 10.22
C VAL A 259 -6.31 10.66 8.80
N ALA A 260 -5.51 10.96 7.77
CA ALA A 260 -5.90 10.80 6.37
C ALA A 260 -6.26 9.34 6.06
N ASP A 261 -5.40 8.38 6.42
CA ASP A 261 -5.65 6.96 6.20
C ASP A 261 -6.85 6.43 7.01
N ARG A 262 -7.05 6.91 8.25
CA ARG A 262 -8.24 6.52 9.03
C ARG A 262 -9.53 6.99 8.37
N ILE A 263 -9.57 8.22 7.84
CA ILE A 263 -10.73 8.77 7.13
C ILE A 263 -10.94 8.03 5.81
N LEU A 264 -9.88 7.85 5.01
CA LEU A 264 -9.91 7.10 3.76
C LEU A 264 -10.48 5.69 3.98
N ALA A 265 -9.90 4.95 4.91
CA ALA A 265 -10.33 3.59 5.26
C ALA A 265 -11.79 3.55 5.73
N SER A 266 -12.23 4.55 6.50
CA SER A 266 -13.61 4.64 6.96
C SER A 266 -14.60 4.89 5.81
N ARG A 267 -14.26 5.79 4.89
CA ARG A 267 -15.06 6.06 3.68
C ARG A 267 -15.15 4.86 2.76
N LEU A 268 -14.01 4.22 2.47
CA LEU A 268 -13.97 3.04 1.61
C LEU A 268 -14.67 1.84 2.22
N GLY A 269 -14.59 1.65 3.55
CA GLY A 269 -15.29 0.58 4.24
C GLY A 269 -16.82 0.73 4.18
N GLN A 270 -17.32 1.95 4.35
CA GLN A 270 -18.74 2.25 4.14
C GLN A 270 -19.15 1.96 2.70
N ALA A 271 -18.42 2.51 1.73
CA ALA A 271 -18.73 2.35 0.31
C ALA A 271 -18.69 0.87 -0.14
N ALA A 272 -17.77 0.07 0.41
CA ALA A 272 -17.69 -1.36 0.09
C ALA A 272 -18.94 -2.13 0.56
N VAL A 273 -19.46 -1.82 1.74
CA VAL A 273 -20.71 -2.43 2.23
C VAL A 273 -21.93 -1.98 1.40
N GLU A 274 -21.97 -0.72 1.03
CA GLU A 274 -23.02 -0.18 0.17
C GLU A 274 -22.98 -0.82 -1.22
N ALA A 275 -21.80 -0.88 -1.84
CA ALA A 275 -21.61 -1.57 -3.13
C ALA A 275 -22.06 -3.04 -3.08
N MET A 276 -21.69 -3.76 -2.03
CA MET A 276 -22.09 -5.16 -1.83
C MET A 276 -23.60 -5.30 -1.70
N LYS A 277 -24.25 -4.41 -0.93
CA LYS A 277 -25.69 -4.43 -0.72
C LYS A 277 -26.46 -4.11 -2.00
N ASP A 278 -25.98 -3.12 -2.77
CA ASP A 278 -26.65 -2.62 -3.98
C ASP A 278 -26.35 -3.48 -5.23
N GLY A 279 -25.58 -4.57 -5.07
CA GLY A 279 -25.22 -5.49 -6.16
C GLY A 279 -24.14 -4.97 -7.09
N ASN A 280 -23.47 -3.85 -6.76
CA ASN A 280 -22.30 -3.34 -7.50
C ASN A 280 -21.03 -4.13 -7.12
N THR A 281 -21.02 -5.39 -7.51
CA THR A 281 -19.97 -6.37 -7.17
C THR A 281 -18.99 -6.53 -8.31
N ASN A 282 -17.93 -7.33 -8.07
CA ASN A 282 -16.78 -7.49 -8.97
C ASN A 282 -16.10 -6.14 -9.30
N SER A 283 -16.14 -5.24 -8.35
CA SER A 283 -15.53 -3.91 -8.43
C SER A 283 -14.65 -3.62 -7.21
N MET A 284 -13.73 -2.69 -7.37
CA MET A 284 -13.00 -2.07 -6.26
C MET A 284 -13.62 -0.71 -5.95
N VAL A 285 -13.85 -0.43 -4.67
CA VAL A 285 -14.14 0.93 -4.24
C VAL A 285 -12.83 1.69 -4.02
N GLY A 286 -12.73 2.87 -4.59
CA GLY A 286 -11.60 3.78 -4.52
C GLY A 286 -12.06 5.23 -4.37
N ILE A 287 -11.11 6.15 -4.40
CA ILE A 287 -11.35 7.61 -4.44
C ILE A 287 -10.66 8.18 -5.67
N ILE A 288 -11.41 8.94 -6.49
CA ILE A 288 -10.89 9.73 -7.60
C ILE A 288 -11.43 11.16 -7.45
N ASN A 289 -10.52 12.14 -7.44
CA ASN A 289 -10.87 13.55 -7.23
C ASN A 289 -11.76 13.78 -5.99
N GLY A 290 -11.45 13.07 -4.90
CA GLY A 290 -12.16 13.19 -3.62
C GLY A 290 -13.52 12.47 -3.55
N ALA A 291 -14.04 11.93 -4.65
CA ALA A 291 -15.32 11.20 -4.72
C ALA A 291 -15.10 9.67 -4.70
N ILE A 292 -16.07 8.93 -4.14
CA ILE A 292 -16.06 7.46 -4.22
C ILE A 292 -16.25 7.06 -5.69
N HIS A 293 -15.40 6.14 -6.12
CA HIS A 293 -15.39 5.57 -7.47
C HIS A 293 -15.41 4.05 -7.42
N HIS A 294 -16.10 3.44 -8.39
CA HIS A 294 -16.16 1.99 -8.56
C HIS A 294 -15.37 1.59 -9.81
N THR A 295 -14.26 0.91 -9.62
CA THR A 295 -13.42 0.43 -10.71
C THR A 295 -13.63 -1.06 -10.90
N PRO A 296 -13.91 -1.57 -12.13
CA PRO A 296 -13.93 -3.00 -12.39
C PRO A 296 -12.64 -3.67 -11.92
N LEU A 297 -12.74 -4.77 -11.17
CA LEU A 297 -11.55 -5.43 -10.58
C LEU A 297 -10.45 -5.75 -11.59
N PRO A 298 -10.71 -6.24 -12.82
CA PRO A 298 -9.63 -6.49 -13.79
C PRO A 298 -8.73 -5.29 -14.03
N MET A 299 -9.31 -4.07 -14.07
CA MET A 299 -8.53 -2.86 -14.33
C MET A 299 -7.52 -2.54 -13.23
N THR A 300 -7.76 -3.02 -12.00
CA THR A 300 -6.90 -2.72 -10.83
C THR A 300 -5.54 -3.41 -10.86
N PHE A 301 -5.38 -4.45 -11.70
CA PHE A 301 -4.14 -5.22 -11.84
C PHE A 301 -3.67 -5.40 -13.29
N GLU A 302 -4.55 -5.17 -14.28
CA GLU A 302 -4.18 -5.18 -15.69
C GLU A 302 -3.66 -3.82 -16.17
N ARG A 303 -4.07 -2.73 -15.49
CA ARG A 303 -3.60 -1.37 -15.80
C ARG A 303 -2.60 -0.91 -14.76
N LYS A 304 -1.50 -0.34 -15.23
CA LYS A 304 -0.52 0.33 -14.37
C LYS A 304 -1.07 1.72 -13.98
N LYS A 305 -0.98 2.06 -12.70
CA LYS A 305 -1.20 3.43 -12.25
C LYS A 305 0.05 4.25 -12.60
N ILE A 306 -0.13 5.28 -13.40
CA ILE A 306 0.98 6.09 -13.92
C ILE A 306 1.28 7.22 -12.93
N LEU A 307 2.57 7.36 -12.59
CA LEU A 307 3.05 8.48 -11.79
C LEU A 307 2.86 9.78 -12.58
N PRO A 308 2.28 10.83 -12.00
CA PRO A 308 2.07 12.08 -12.72
C PRO A 308 3.39 12.75 -13.13
N ASP A 309 3.54 13.11 -14.40
CA ASP A 309 4.75 13.72 -14.96
C ASP A 309 5.15 15.03 -14.24
N TYR A 310 4.17 15.76 -13.72
CA TYR A 310 4.45 17.00 -12.98
C TYR A 310 5.25 16.75 -11.69
N LEU A 311 5.13 15.58 -11.05
CA LEU A 311 5.93 15.23 -9.87
C LEU A 311 7.39 15.01 -10.24
N VAL A 312 7.66 14.37 -11.38
CA VAL A 312 9.02 14.18 -11.90
C VAL A 312 9.64 15.54 -12.22
N SER A 313 8.90 16.36 -12.96
CA SER A 313 9.37 17.73 -13.27
C SER A 313 9.60 18.57 -12.01
N LEU A 314 8.72 18.45 -11.01
CA LEU A 314 8.86 19.18 -9.73
C LEU A 314 10.09 18.69 -8.96
N SER A 315 10.35 17.39 -8.94
CA SER A 315 11.55 16.85 -8.28
C SER A 315 12.83 17.40 -8.90
N ASP A 316 12.91 17.53 -10.23
CA ASP A 316 14.09 18.08 -10.92
C ASP A 316 14.30 19.57 -10.64
N ILE A 317 13.21 20.33 -10.42
CA ILE A 317 13.28 21.77 -10.11
C ILE A 317 13.73 22.00 -8.66
N LEU A 318 13.30 21.14 -7.74
CA LEU A 318 13.51 21.34 -6.30
C LEU A 318 14.77 20.63 -5.76
N ALA A 319 15.35 19.70 -6.53
CA ALA A 319 16.55 18.92 -6.16
C ALA A 319 17.86 19.70 -6.35
#